data_8cf1efec2d5692d575670eac8b893b69
#
_entry.id   8cf1efec2d5692d575670eac8b893b69
#
_cell.length_a   1.000
_cell.length_b   1.000
_cell.length_c   1.000
_cell.angle_alpha   90.00
_cell.angle_beta   90.00
_cell.angle_gamma   90.00
#
_symmetry.space_group_name_H-M   'P 1'
#
loop_
_entity.id
_entity.type
_entity.pdbx_description
1 polymer ?
#
loop_
_entity_poly.entity_id
_entity_poly.type
_entity_poly.pdbx_seq_one_letter_code
_entity_poly.pdbx_strand_id
1 'polypeptide(L)'
;MLKGSNQDGSFYIDCRMYLYIHPDNPQPRNIKTVVECLQDGGVIIYPTDTIYGLGCDIFKYKAVERICRIKNVDPLKAQLSFVCSDLSDLSKYTRSIGTPLYRLLKSYLPGPYTFILTASKLVPKILKSKKNTIGLRIPDNKICQTIVKEFGNPLLSASLPGEMVEEYTDPESIKDKFSALVDIIIDGGPGGMVASTVVDCTSEEPVLLRMGAGAWEES
;
A
#
# COMPACT_ATOMS: atom_id res chain seq x y z
N MET A 1 -3.98 18.52 20.81
CA MET A 1 -4.79 18.57 19.57
C MET A 1 -5.04 20.02 19.22
N LEU A 2 -4.31 20.59 18.28
CA LEU A 2 -4.57 21.95 17.78
C LEU A 2 -5.39 21.79 16.50
N LYS A 3 -6.63 22.28 16.54
CA LYS A 3 -7.51 22.35 15.38
C LYS A 3 -7.19 23.63 14.62
N GLY A 4 -6.60 23.52 13.43
CA GLY A 4 -6.48 24.62 12.48
C GLY A 4 -7.64 24.59 11.50
N SER A 5 -8.33 25.71 11.29
CA SER A 5 -9.35 25.89 10.26
C SER A 5 -8.78 26.68 9.10
N ASN A 6 -8.93 26.18 7.88
CA ASN A 6 -8.70 26.97 6.67
C ASN A 6 -9.95 27.76 6.28
N GLN A 7 -9.80 28.79 5.42
CA GLN A 7 -10.87 29.72 5.00
C GLN A 7 -12.03 29.04 4.23
N ASP A 8 -11.94 27.74 3.92
CA ASP A 8 -12.98 26.95 3.24
C ASP A 8 -13.79 26.04 4.19
N GLY A 9 -13.59 26.13 5.52
CA GLY A 9 -14.34 25.37 6.52
C GLY A 9 -13.98 23.90 6.62
N SER A 10 -12.96 23.41 5.95
CA SER A 10 -12.46 22.05 6.12
C SER A 10 -11.55 21.99 7.34
N PHE A 11 -11.89 21.11 8.30
CA PHE A 11 -11.04 20.82 9.45
C PHE A 11 -9.92 19.88 9.01
N TYR A 12 -8.70 20.38 8.92
CA TYR A 12 -7.52 19.53 8.86
C TYR A 12 -7.12 19.19 10.29
N ILE A 13 -7.17 17.91 10.62
CA ILE A 13 -6.46 17.41 11.78
C ILE A 13 -4.98 17.45 11.37
N ASP A 14 -4.19 18.33 11.99
CA ASP A 14 -2.72 18.30 11.86
C ASP A 14 -2.20 17.06 12.60
N CYS A 15 -2.39 15.90 11.98
CA CYS A 15 -2.03 14.59 12.51
C CYS A 15 -0.64 14.17 12.00
N ARG A 16 0.35 15.05 12.10
CA ARG A 16 1.75 14.64 11.90
C ARG A 16 2.21 13.79 13.07
N MET A 17 1.84 12.52 13.02
CA MET A 17 2.03 11.59 14.13
C MET A 17 3.06 10.53 13.78
N TYR A 18 4.04 10.35 14.66
CA TYR A 18 4.88 9.16 14.68
C TYR A 18 4.31 8.19 15.70
N LEU A 19 3.96 6.98 15.26
CA LEU A 19 3.16 6.05 16.02
C LEU A 19 3.81 4.67 16.06
N TYR A 20 4.32 4.27 17.22
CA TYR A 20 4.80 2.91 17.41
C TYR A 20 3.63 1.92 17.47
N ILE A 21 3.71 0.86 16.65
CA ILE A 21 2.78 -0.27 16.68
C ILE A 21 3.58 -1.57 16.80
N HIS A 22 3.26 -2.37 17.82
CA HIS A 22 3.96 -3.63 18.06
C HIS A 22 3.75 -4.61 16.88
N PRO A 23 4.82 -5.13 16.25
CA PRO A 23 4.72 -5.92 15.03
C PRO A 23 3.88 -7.19 15.19
N ASP A 24 4.01 -7.90 16.32
CA ASP A 24 3.30 -9.16 16.54
C ASP A 24 1.96 -8.99 17.26
N ASN A 25 1.73 -7.84 17.91
CA ASN A 25 0.50 -7.57 18.65
C ASN A 25 0.07 -6.10 18.48
N PRO A 26 -0.42 -5.73 17.29
CA PRO A 26 -0.87 -4.37 17.00
C PRO A 26 -1.93 -3.90 17.99
N GLN A 27 -1.68 -2.75 18.65
CA GLN A 27 -2.59 -2.20 19.66
C GLN A 27 -3.87 -1.66 18.99
N PRO A 28 -5.07 -2.13 19.41
CA PRO A 28 -6.34 -1.72 18.77
C PRO A 28 -6.55 -0.20 18.75
N ARG A 29 -6.13 0.51 19.79
CA ARG A 29 -6.21 1.97 19.85
C ARG A 29 -5.40 2.65 18.74
N ASN A 30 -4.17 2.18 18.50
CA ASN A 30 -3.28 2.76 17.50
C ASN A 30 -3.77 2.43 16.09
N ILE A 31 -4.24 1.20 15.87
CA ILE A 31 -4.88 0.79 14.61
C ILE A 31 -6.10 1.67 14.32
N LYS A 32 -6.97 1.92 15.30
CA LYS A 32 -8.13 2.80 15.16
C LYS A 32 -7.72 4.21 14.73
N THR A 33 -6.68 4.78 15.33
CA THR A 33 -6.15 6.11 14.95
C THR A 33 -5.70 6.14 13.48
N VAL A 34 -5.02 5.08 13.01
CA VAL A 34 -4.61 4.95 11.60
C VAL A 34 -5.81 4.84 10.67
N VAL A 35 -6.80 4.04 11.04
CA VAL A 35 -8.04 3.86 10.25
C VAL A 35 -8.82 5.17 10.15
N GLU A 36 -8.97 5.92 11.24
CA GLU A 36 -9.62 7.23 11.24
C GLU A 36 -8.89 8.22 10.31
N CYS A 37 -7.55 8.25 10.37
CA CYS A 37 -6.74 9.06 9.45
C CYS A 37 -7.00 8.70 7.98
N LEU A 38 -7.02 7.40 7.64
CA LEU A 38 -7.31 6.95 6.27
C LEU A 38 -8.72 7.31 5.82
N GLN A 39 -9.73 7.17 6.69
CA GLN A 39 -11.12 7.55 6.41
C GLN A 39 -11.26 9.04 6.14
N ASP A 40 -10.47 9.87 6.81
CA ASP A 40 -10.42 11.32 6.60
C ASP A 40 -9.61 11.73 5.36
N GLY A 41 -9.02 10.77 4.64
CA GLY A 41 -8.23 10.99 3.43
C GLY A 41 -6.77 11.34 3.72
N GLY A 42 -6.25 10.90 4.86
CA GLY A 42 -4.84 11.02 5.21
C GLY A 42 -3.95 10.08 4.41
N VAL A 43 -2.66 10.41 4.41
CA VAL A 43 -1.57 9.62 3.83
C VAL A 43 -0.71 9.08 4.96
N ILE A 44 -0.45 7.79 4.93
CA ILE A 44 0.36 7.11 5.94
C ILE A 44 1.64 6.53 5.35
N ILE A 45 2.67 6.36 6.19
CA ILE A 45 3.78 5.44 5.92
C ILE A 45 3.65 4.28 6.89
N TYR A 46 3.76 3.07 6.35
CA TYR A 46 3.49 1.84 7.10
C TYR A 46 4.44 0.71 6.72
N PRO A 47 4.75 -0.20 7.67
CA PRO A 47 5.60 -1.37 7.42
C PRO A 47 4.88 -2.40 6.57
N THR A 48 5.64 -3.11 5.74
CA THR A 48 5.20 -4.30 5.01
C THR A 48 6.18 -5.45 5.25
N ASP A 49 5.96 -6.59 4.61
CA ASP A 49 6.88 -7.73 4.56
C ASP A 49 8.12 -7.49 3.67
N THR A 50 8.18 -6.34 3.03
CA THR A 50 9.29 -5.91 2.17
C THR A 50 9.84 -4.58 2.67
N ILE A 51 9.69 -3.52 1.90
CA ILE A 51 10.07 -2.16 2.27
C ILE A 51 8.88 -1.42 2.84
N TYR A 52 9.11 -0.34 3.59
CA TYR A 52 8.06 0.58 4.00
C TYR A 52 7.32 1.16 2.80
N GLY A 53 6.01 1.36 2.93
CA GLY A 53 5.14 1.86 1.88
C GLY A 53 4.44 3.16 2.26
N LEU A 54 4.19 4.01 1.25
CA LEU A 54 3.20 5.07 1.31
C LEU A 54 1.81 4.48 1.07
N GLY A 55 0.82 4.86 1.88
CA GLY A 55 -0.55 4.37 1.74
C GLY A 55 -1.62 5.43 1.92
N CYS A 56 -2.74 5.25 1.24
CA CYS A 56 -3.96 6.02 1.44
C CYS A 56 -5.19 5.22 0.98
N ASP A 57 -6.38 5.73 1.25
CA ASP A 57 -7.62 5.19 0.69
C ASP A 57 -7.65 5.34 -0.83
N ILE A 58 -7.89 4.24 -1.55
CA ILE A 58 -8.02 4.23 -3.02
C ILE A 58 -9.17 5.10 -3.54
N PHE A 59 -10.16 5.41 -2.71
CA PHE A 59 -11.33 6.22 -3.06
C PHE A 59 -11.16 7.71 -2.74
N LYS A 60 -10.07 8.10 -2.06
CA LYS A 60 -9.76 9.50 -1.73
C LYS A 60 -8.82 10.11 -2.77
N TYR A 61 -9.39 10.67 -3.84
CA TYR A 61 -8.65 11.22 -4.96
C TYR A 61 -7.52 12.20 -4.55
N LYS A 62 -7.80 13.12 -3.62
CA LYS A 62 -6.80 14.09 -3.12
C LYS A 62 -5.61 13.41 -2.41
N ALA A 63 -5.86 12.31 -1.70
CA ALA A 63 -4.80 11.53 -1.06
C ALA A 63 -3.94 10.79 -2.08
N VAL A 64 -4.56 10.24 -3.13
CA VAL A 64 -3.86 9.63 -4.27
C VAL A 64 -2.95 10.65 -4.97
N GLU A 65 -3.46 11.83 -5.28
CA GLU A 65 -2.66 12.93 -5.87
C GLU A 65 -1.50 13.34 -4.96
N ARG A 66 -1.74 13.38 -3.63
CA ARG A 66 -0.69 13.70 -2.66
C ARG A 66 0.44 12.66 -2.69
N ILE A 67 0.13 11.36 -2.75
CA ILE A 67 1.14 10.30 -2.91
C ILE A 67 1.91 10.49 -4.22
N CYS A 68 1.24 10.74 -5.34
CA CYS A 68 1.90 10.98 -6.62
C CYS A 68 2.83 12.20 -6.57
N ARG A 69 2.43 13.27 -5.87
CA ARG A 69 3.26 14.47 -5.65
C ARG A 69 4.47 14.15 -4.78
N ILE A 70 4.31 13.41 -3.68
CA ILE A 70 5.43 12.97 -2.82
C ILE A 70 6.44 12.15 -3.64
N LYS A 71 5.95 11.30 -4.54
CA LYS A 71 6.78 10.48 -5.42
C LYS A 71 7.32 11.24 -6.65
N ASN A 72 6.88 12.46 -6.88
CA ASN A 72 7.19 13.24 -8.09
C ASN A 72 6.88 12.48 -9.40
N VAL A 73 5.72 11.81 -9.45
CA VAL A 73 5.26 11.05 -10.61
C VAL A 73 3.88 11.52 -11.06
N ASP A 74 3.65 11.44 -12.37
CA ASP A 74 2.31 11.64 -12.95
C ASP A 74 1.38 10.49 -12.49
N PRO A 75 0.19 10.77 -11.93
CA PRO A 75 -0.77 9.75 -11.51
C PRO A 75 -1.09 8.72 -12.59
N LEU A 76 -1.12 9.12 -13.86
CA LEU A 76 -1.38 8.23 -15.00
C LEU A 76 -0.19 7.32 -15.36
N LYS A 77 0.99 7.61 -14.82
CA LYS A 77 2.23 6.85 -15.04
C LYS A 77 2.72 6.16 -13.76
N ALA A 78 2.10 6.49 -12.63
CA ALA A 78 2.50 5.93 -11.35
C ALA A 78 2.23 4.41 -11.33
N GLN A 79 3.26 3.64 -11.02
CA GLN A 79 3.11 2.21 -10.76
C GLN A 79 2.64 2.03 -9.33
N LEU A 80 1.32 2.08 -9.16
CA LEU A 80 0.66 1.95 -7.86
C LEU A 80 0.11 0.53 -7.72
N SER A 81 0.15 -0.01 -6.53
CA SER A 81 -0.46 -1.28 -6.19
C SER A 81 -1.54 -1.09 -5.12
N PHE A 82 -2.42 -2.08 -5.00
CA PHE A 82 -3.38 -2.15 -3.91
C PHE A 82 -2.93 -3.21 -2.91
N VAL A 83 -3.01 -2.88 -1.65
CA VAL A 83 -2.87 -3.83 -0.56
C VAL A 83 -4.26 -4.24 -0.09
N CYS A 84 -4.55 -5.52 -0.19
CA CYS A 84 -5.80 -6.15 0.19
C CYS A 84 -5.64 -6.96 1.49
N SER A 85 -6.75 -7.20 2.20
CA SER A 85 -6.74 -7.98 3.45
C SER A 85 -6.55 -9.48 3.20
N ASP A 86 -7.13 -9.99 2.12
CA ASP A 86 -7.11 -11.41 1.76
C ASP A 86 -7.44 -11.63 0.26
N LEU A 87 -7.43 -12.87 -0.20
CA LEU A 87 -7.74 -13.23 -1.59
C LEU A 87 -9.20 -12.94 -1.98
N SER A 88 -10.13 -12.98 -1.03
CA SER A 88 -11.53 -12.66 -1.29
C SER A 88 -11.70 -11.17 -1.56
N ASP A 89 -11.03 -10.33 -0.76
CA ASP A 89 -10.99 -8.88 -0.97
C ASP A 89 -10.28 -8.53 -2.28
N LEU A 90 -9.11 -9.12 -2.55
CA LEU A 90 -8.37 -8.97 -3.79
C LEU A 90 -9.24 -9.27 -5.03
N SER A 91 -10.03 -10.35 -5.00
CA SER A 91 -10.85 -10.78 -6.13
C SER A 91 -11.96 -9.80 -6.51
N LYS A 92 -12.38 -8.91 -5.61
CA LYS A 92 -13.36 -7.85 -5.92
C LYS A 92 -12.81 -6.82 -6.90
N TYR A 93 -11.49 -6.55 -6.83
CA TYR A 93 -10.82 -5.52 -7.62
C TYR A 93 -10.24 -6.03 -8.93
N THR A 94 -10.38 -7.34 -9.19
CA THR A 94 -9.98 -7.97 -10.46
C THR A 94 -11.17 -8.39 -11.28
N ARG A 95 -10.96 -8.64 -12.57
CA ARG A 95 -11.89 -9.45 -13.36
C ARG A 95 -11.86 -10.89 -12.84
N SER A 96 -12.77 -11.73 -13.39
CA SER A 96 -12.85 -13.14 -13.01
C SER A 96 -11.47 -13.82 -12.98
N ILE A 97 -11.13 -14.39 -11.83
CA ILE A 97 -9.92 -15.17 -11.63
C ILE A 97 -10.27 -16.64 -11.85
N GLY A 98 -9.67 -17.27 -12.87
CA GLY A 98 -9.81 -18.71 -13.10
C GLY A 98 -9.16 -19.55 -12.00
N THR A 99 -9.57 -20.81 -11.90
CA THR A 99 -9.05 -21.73 -10.87
C THR A 99 -7.52 -21.88 -10.86
N PRO A 100 -6.83 -21.98 -12.02
CA PRO A 100 -5.36 -22.05 -12.03
C PRO A 100 -4.71 -20.82 -11.40
N LEU A 101 -5.13 -19.62 -11.82
CA LEU A 101 -4.60 -18.37 -11.27
C LEU A 101 -4.92 -18.21 -9.78
N TYR A 102 -6.12 -18.59 -9.35
CA TYR A 102 -6.47 -18.55 -7.93
C TYR A 102 -5.56 -19.47 -7.09
N ARG A 103 -5.25 -20.67 -7.58
CA ARG A 103 -4.32 -21.58 -6.92
C ARG A 103 -2.90 -20.99 -6.84
N LEU A 104 -2.43 -20.40 -7.93
CA LEU A 104 -1.15 -19.70 -7.98
C LEU A 104 -1.11 -18.58 -6.92
N LEU A 105 -2.08 -17.68 -6.91
CA LEU A 105 -2.12 -16.59 -5.93
C LEU A 105 -2.13 -17.12 -4.50
N LYS A 106 -2.87 -18.20 -4.24
CA LYS A 106 -2.96 -18.82 -2.91
C LYS A 106 -1.64 -19.45 -2.45
N SER A 107 -0.76 -19.88 -3.37
CA SER A 107 0.54 -20.47 -3.01
C SER A 107 1.60 -19.41 -2.65
N TYR A 108 1.41 -18.15 -3.09
CA TYR A 108 2.36 -17.07 -2.88
C TYR A 108 1.89 -15.98 -1.91
N LEU A 109 0.58 -15.91 -1.63
CA LEU A 109 -0.02 -14.86 -0.79
C LEU A 109 -0.66 -15.45 0.49
N PRO A 110 -0.49 -14.80 1.66
CA PRO A 110 0.29 -13.57 1.91
C PRO A 110 1.79 -13.74 1.67
N GLY A 111 2.46 -12.69 1.17
CA GLY A 111 3.90 -12.74 0.92
C GLY A 111 4.43 -11.57 0.08
N PRO A 112 5.76 -11.56 -0.16
CA PRO A 112 6.48 -10.45 -0.75
C PRO A 112 6.31 -10.34 -2.27
N TYR A 113 5.06 -10.46 -2.74
CA TYR A 113 4.73 -10.45 -4.16
C TYR A 113 3.75 -9.35 -4.51
N THR A 114 3.87 -8.86 -5.74
CA THR A 114 2.89 -8.00 -6.41
C THR A 114 2.45 -8.67 -7.69
N PHE A 115 1.17 -9.02 -7.78
CA PHE A 115 0.59 -9.60 -8.98
C PHE A 115 -0.15 -8.54 -9.79
N ILE A 116 0.23 -8.39 -11.06
CA ILE A 116 -0.47 -7.50 -11.99
C ILE A 116 -1.62 -8.28 -12.61
N LEU A 117 -2.83 -7.78 -12.39
CA LEU A 117 -4.08 -8.41 -12.81
C LEU A 117 -4.97 -7.42 -13.57
N THR A 118 -5.89 -7.96 -14.38
CA THR A 118 -6.88 -7.13 -15.07
C THR A 118 -7.86 -6.54 -14.06
N ALA A 119 -7.96 -5.21 -14.03
CA ALA A 119 -8.78 -4.48 -13.08
C ALA A 119 -10.29 -4.69 -13.31
N SER A 120 -11.06 -4.80 -12.23
CA SER A 120 -12.52 -4.79 -12.28
C SER A 120 -13.07 -3.36 -12.50
N LYS A 121 -14.39 -3.25 -12.59
CA LYS A 121 -15.08 -1.95 -12.67
C LYS A 121 -15.01 -1.17 -11.35
N LEU A 122 -14.78 -1.84 -10.21
CA LEU A 122 -14.70 -1.20 -8.89
C LEU A 122 -13.43 -0.36 -8.70
N VAL A 123 -12.38 -0.64 -9.47
CA VAL A 123 -11.14 0.15 -9.41
C VAL A 123 -11.37 1.53 -9.99
N PRO A 124 -11.05 2.62 -9.26
CA PRO A 124 -11.12 3.98 -9.77
C PRO A 124 -10.32 4.15 -11.07
N LYS A 125 -10.90 4.87 -12.05
CA LYS A 125 -10.27 5.01 -13.39
C LYS A 125 -8.86 5.58 -13.34
N ILE A 126 -8.60 6.52 -12.44
CA ILE A 126 -7.29 7.17 -12.27
C ILE A 126 -6.20 6.19 -11.81
N LEU A 127 -6.58 5.09 -11.16
CA LEU A 127 -5.64 4.09 -10.62
C LEU A 127 -5.39 2.93 -11.58
N LYS A 128 -6.11 2.89 -12.69
CA LYS A 128 -5.91 1.87 -13.72
C LYS A 128 -4.78 2.27 -14.64
N SER A 129 -3.93 1.30 -14.97
CA SER A 129 -2.98 1.48 -16.06
C SER A 129 -3.70 1.71 -17.40
N LYS A 130 -2.98 2.18 -18.42
CA LYS A 130 -3.52 2.28 -19.80
C LYS A 130 -4.05 0.93 -20.32
N LYS A 131 -3.53 -0.19 -19.81
CA LYS A 131 -3.98 -1.55 -20.14
C LYS A 131 -5.14 -2.05 -19.26
N ASN A 132 -5.73 -1.19 -18.42
CA ASN A 132 -6.73 -1.57 -17.41
C ASN A 132 -6.24 -2.64 -16.42
N THR A 133 -5.00 -2.56 -16.01
CA THR A 133 -4.40 -3.46 -15.03
C THR A 133 -4.07 -2.73 -13.74
N ILE A 134 -3.97 -3.47 -12.65
CA ILE A 134 -3.50 -3.00 -11.33
C ILE A 134 -2.56 -4.02 -10.73
N GLY A 135 -1.62 -3.55 -9.92
CA GLY A 135 -0.83 -4.40 -9.04
C GLY A 135 -1.59 -4.67 -7.75
N LEU A 136 -1.58 -5.91 -7.28
CA LEU A 136 -2.27 -6.34 -6.06
C LEU A 136 -1.29 -7.08 -5.15
N ARG A 137 -1.39 -6.82 -3.83
CA ARG A 137 -0.56 -7.41 -2.79
C ARG A 137 -1.41 -7.85 -1.61
N ILE A 138 -0.93 -8.86 -0.91
CA ILE A 138 -1.34 -9.22 0.46
C ILE A 138 -0.04 -9.43 1.24
N PRO A 139 0.55 -8.37 1.84
CA PRO A 139 1.81 -8.49 2.57
C PRO A 139 1.68 -9.41 3.77
N ASP A 140 2.69 -10.24 4.02
CA ASP A 140 2.80 -11.00 5.26
C ASP A 140 3.37 -10.12 6.39
N ASN A 141 2.59 -9.14 6.78
CA ASN A 141 2.90 -8.21 7.85
C ASN A 141 1.65 -7.94 8.69
N LYS A 142 1.71 -8.25 9.97
CA LYS A 142 0.54 -8.22 10.85
C LYS A 142 -0.04 -6.82 11.07
N ILE A 143 0.82 -5.78 11.13
CA ILE A 143 0.36 -4.39 11.24
C ILE A 143 -0.43 -4.03 9.97
N CYS A 144 0.17 -4.24 8.81
CA CYS A 144 -0.44 -3.97 7.52
C CYS A 144 -1.78 -4.69 7.36
N GLN A 145 -1.82 -6.00 7.60
CA GLN A 145 -3.04 -6.82 7.50
C GLN A 145 -4.13 -6.33 8.46
N THR A 146 -3.76 -5.98 9.70
CA THR A 146 -4.72 -5.48 10.69
C THR A 146 -5.31 -4.14 10.24
N ILE A 147 -4.48 -3.21 9.75
CA ILE A 147 -4.96 -1.91 9.25
C ILE A 147 -5.96 -2.12 8.10
N VAL A 148 -5.59 -2.90 7.07
CA VAL A 148 -6.45 -3.10 5.89
C VAL A 148 -7.76 -3.78 6.26
N LYS A 149 -7.72 -4.77 7.16
CA LYS A 149 -8.90 -5.49 7.65
C LYS A 149 -9.85 -4.56 8.40
N GLU A 150 -9.34 -3.77 9.35
CA GLU A 150 -10.14 -2.83 10.14
C GLU A 150 -10.65 -1.65 9.31
N PHE A 151 -9.87 -1.21 8.31
CA PHE A 151 -10.25 -0.14 7.39
C PHE A 151 -11.38 -0.58 6.44
N GLY A 152 -11.40 -1.85 6.01
CA GLY A 152 -12.44 -2.43 5.18
C GLY A 152 -12.36 -2.10 3.69
N ASN A 153 -11.35 -1.33 3.27
CA ASN A 153 -11.04 -1.02 1.87
C ASN A 153 -9.57 -1.33 1.59
N PRO A 154 -9.17 -1.60 0.35
CA PRO A 154 -7.77 -1.69 0.00
C PRO A 154 -7.05 -0.36 0.20
N LEU A 155 -5.79 -0.44 0.59
CA LEU A 155 -4.91 0.71 0.57
C LEU A 155 -4.24 0.85 -0.81
N LEU A 156 -4.23 2.06 -1.35
CA LEU A 156 -3.22 2.39 -2.35
C LEU A 156 -1.86 2.21 -1.70
N SER A 157 -0.94 1.57 -2.38
CA SER A 157 0.40 1.34 -1.89
C SER A 157 1.45 1.72 -2.93
N ALA A 158 2.45 2.45 -2.49
CA ALA A 158 3.60 2.81 -3.30
C ALA A 158 4.87 2.76 -2.44
N SER A 159 6.01 2.40 -3.03
CA SER A 159 7.31 2.53 -2.36
C SER A 159 7.63 3.97 -2.01
N LEU A 160 8.39 4.20 -0.96
CA LEU A 160 8.95 5.52 -0.66
C LEU A 160 9.81 6.01 -1.83
N PRO A 161 9.83 7.33 -2.11
CA PRO A 161 10.72 7.89 -3.14
C PRO A 161 12.15 7.93 -2.62
N GLY A 162 13.11 7.56 -3.46
CA GLY A 162 14.55 7.59 -3.14
C GLY A 162 15.32 6.63 -4.02
N GLU A 163 16.62 6.86 -4.16
CA GLU A 163 17.51 6.03 -4.97
C GLU A 163 18.06 4.84 -4.16
N MET A 164 18.19 4.98 -2.84
CA MET A 164 18.72 3.93 -1.96
C MET A 164 17.63 3.45 -0.98
N VAL A 165 17.21 2.22 -1.15
CA VAL A 165 16.20 1.56 -0.29
C VAL A 165 16.70 1.42 1.15
N GLU A 166 18.01 1.28 1.33
CA GLU A 166 18.68 1.16 2.63
C GLU A 166 18.43 2.34 3.56
N GLU A 167 18.21 3.54 2.99
CA GLU A 167 17.88 4.75 3.76
C GLU A 167 16.50 4.69 4.44
N TYR A 168 15.66 3.75 4.05
CA TYR A 168 14.26 3.65 4.51
C TYR A 168 13.94 2.34 5.22
N THR A 169 14.95 1.72 5.81
CA THR A 169 14.78 0.56 6.69
C THR A 169 14.50 0.96 8.14
N ASP A 170 15.01 2.13 8.55
CA ASP A 170 14.85 2.66 9.91
C ASP A 170 13.69 3.66 9.98
N PRO A 171 12.68 3.42 10.83
CA PRO A 171 11.53 4.31 11.00
C PRO A 171 11.89 5.74 11.42
N GLU A 172 12.95 5.95 12.22
CA GLU A 172 13.39 7.30 12.60
C GLU A 172 13.93 8.07 11.39
N SER A 173 14.73 7.44 10.55
CA SER A 173 15.22 8.04 9.30
C SER A 173 14.07 8.38 8.35
N ILE A 174 13.03 7.54 8.30
CA ILE A 174 11.80 7.81 7.54
C ILE A 174 11.08 9.04 8.12
N LYS A 175 10.95 9.13 9.43
CA LYS A 175 10.32 10.26 10.13
C LYS A 175 11.01 11.57 9.80
N ASP A 176 12.34 11.61 9.88
CA ASP A 176 13.11 12.82 9.62
C ASP A 176 12.89 13.37 8.21
N LYS A 177 12.72 12.47 7.22
CA LYS A 177 12.53 12.86 5.81
C LYS A 177 11.07 13.14 5.44
N PHE A 178 10.12 12.42 6.01
CA PHE A 178 8.73 12.39 5.51
C PHE A 178 7.69 12.97 6.47
N SER A 179 8.03 13.31 7.71
CA SER A 179 7.04 13.79 8.69
C SER A 179 6.27 15.03 8.24
N ALA A 180 6.87 15.90 7.41
CA ALA A 180 6.19 17.07 6.86
C ALA A 180 5.28 16.74 5.66
N LEU A 181 5.36 15.54 5.08
CA LEU A 181 4.71 15.16 3.84
C LEU A 181 3.51 14.23 4.05
N VAL A 182 3.44 13.53 5.17
CA VAL A 182 2.39 12.55 5.49
C VAL A 182 1.71 12.86 6.83
N ASP A 183 0.62 12.20 7.12
CA ASP A 183 -0.16 12.45 8.33
C ASP A 183 0.25 11.51 9.47
N ILE A 184 0.54 10.25 9.18
CA ILE A 184 1.02 9.27 10.16
C ILE A 184 2.22 8.51 9.57
N ILE A 185 3.25 8.35 10.39
CA ILE A 185 4.34 7.39 10.16
C ILE A 185 4.23 6.31 11.23
N ILE A 186 4.09 5.07 10.80
CA ILE A 186 3.98 3.92 11.69
C ILE A 186 5.36 3.31 11.86
N ASP A 187 5.83 3.30 13.10
CA ASP A 187 7.00 2.54 13.50
C ASP A 187 6.56 1.11 13.85
N GLY A 188 6.88 0.17 12.98
CA GLY A 188 6.69 -1.26 13.18
C GLY A 188 8.01 -2.01 13.32
N GLY A 189 9.10 -1.30 13.62
CA GLY A 189 10.45 -1.83 13.64
C GLY A 189 11.15 -1.74 12.27
N PRO A 190 12.35 -2.30 12.14
CA PRO A 190 13.14 -2.23 10.91
C PRO A 190 12.40 -2.80 9.70
N GLY A 191 12.42 -2.07 8.58
CA GLY A 191 11.89 -2.52 7.31
C GLY A 191 12.86 -3.42 6.54
N GLY A 192 12.36 -4.09 5.49
CA GLY A 192 13.20 -4.82 4.55
C GLY A 192 13.94 -3.90 3.58
N MET A 193 14.97 -4.44 2.92
CA MET A 193 15.77 -3.72 1.93
C MET A 193 15.42 -4.08 0.47
N VAL A 194 14.63 -5.11 0.26
CA VAL A 194 14.30 -5.62 -1.06
C VAL A 194 12.82 -5.44 -1.32
N ALA A 195 12.48 -4.83 -2.44
CA ALA A 195 11.09 -4.66 -2.87
C ALA A 195 10.44 -5.99 -3.25
N SER A 196 9.12 -6.01 -3.40
CA SER A 196 8.37 -7.21 -3.81
C SER A 196 8.79 -7.74 -5.19
N THR A 197 8.70 -9.04 -5.38
CA THR A 197 8.71 -9.69 -6.69
C THR A 197 7.44 -9.31 -7.44
N VAL A 198 7.55 -8.96 -8.73
CA VAL A 198 6.43 -8.50 -9.55
C VAL A 198 6.18 -9.48 -10.69
N VAL A 199 4.97 -10.02 -10.74
CA VAL A 199 4.53 -10.99 -11.73
C VAL A 199 3.31 -10.47 -12.49
N ASP A 200 3.37 -10.45 -13.81
CA ASP A 200 2.22 -10.14 -14.68
C ASP A 200 1.42 -11.41 -14.94
N CYS A 201 0.18 -11.41 -14.48
CA CYS A 201 -0.78 -12.50 -14.65
C CYS A 201 -1.99 -12.06 -15.49
N THR A 202 -1.79 -11.13 -16.42
CA THR A 202 -2.83 -10.68 -17.35
C THR A 202 -3.00 -11.59 -18.56
N SER A 203 -2.03 -12.44 -18.85
CA SER A 203 -2.03 -13.53 -19.84
C SER A 203 -2.26 -14.90 -19.18
N GLU A 204 -2.42 -15.95 -19.99
CA GLU A 204 -2.59 -17.32 -19.48
C GLU A 204 -1.35 -17.80 -18.69
N GLU A 205 -0.17 -17.45 -19.18
CA GLU A 205 1.11 -17.76 -18.51
C GLU A 205 1.59 -16.53 -17.72
N PRO A 206 1.88 -16.70 -16.42
CA PRO A 206 2.46 -15.65 -15.60
C PRO A 206 3.86 -15.27 -16.09
N VAL A 207 4.16 -13.98 -16.15
CA VAL A 207 5.44 -13.45 -16.59
C VAL A 207 6.13 -12.71 -15.45
N LEU A 208 7.34 -13.12 -15.08
CA LEU A 208 8.14 -12.40 -14.11
C LEU A 208 8.63 -11.08 -14.72
N LEU A 209 8.21 -9.96 -14.13
CA LEU A 209 8.65 -8.62 -14.54
C LEU A 209 9.82 -8.09 -13.72
N ARG A 210 9.91 -8.47 -12.47
CA ARG A 210 10.97 -8.07 -11.54
C ARG A 210 11.14 -9.11 -10.46
N MET A 211 12.35 -9.63 -10.31
CA MET A 211 12.73 -10.39 -9.13
C MET A 211 12.89 -9.42 -7.94
N GLY A 212 12.36 -9.79 -6.79
CA GLY A 212 12.41 -9.05 -5.54
C GLY A 212 12.66 -9.97 -4.37
N ALA A 213 12.06 -9.66 -3.21
CA ALA A 213 12.24 -10.45 -1.98
C ALA A 213 11.62 -11.86 -2.03
N GLY A 214 10.59 -12.06 -2.85
CA GLY A 214 9.96 -13.37 -3.04
C GLY A 214 10.69 -14.18 -4.11
N ALA A 215 11.03 -15.44 -3.80
CA ALA A 215 11.55 -16.36 -4.81
C ALA A 215 10.47 -16.71 -5.84
N TRP A 216 10.82 -16.77 -7.11
CA TRP A 216 9.91 -17.14 -8.20
C TRP A 216 10.52 -18.26 -9.02
N GLU A 217 9.81 -19.36 -9.11
CA GLU A 217 10.18 -20.47 -9.99
C GLU A 217 9.24 -20.44 -11.19
N GLU A 218 9.81 -20.39 -12.39
CA GLU A 218 9.05 -20.53 -13.63
C GLU A 218 8.56 -21.98 -13.72
N SER A 219 7.24 -22.16 -13.79
CA SER A 219 6.56 -23.46 -13.87
C SER A 219 6.50 -23.97 -15.31
#